data_867a377c60fa4049576e6ab49e540a8e
#
_entry.id   867a377c60fa4049576e6ab49e540a8e
#
_cell.length_a   1.000
_cell.length_b   1.000
_cell.length_c   1.000
_cell.angle_alpha   90.00
_cell.angle_beta   90.00
_cell.angle_gamma   90.00
#
_symmetry.space_group_name_H-M   'P 1'
#
loop_
_entity.id
_entity.type
_entity.pdbx_description
1 polymer ?
#
loop_
_entity_poly.entity_id
_entity_poly.type
_entity_poly.pdbx_seq_one_letter_code
_entity_poly.pdbx_strand_id
1 'polypeptide(L)'
;ITPDELRKIEIAANRMVMANQEVEISVENRTKAEQEYGFSLYQGGVPPGKDLRIVKVAGDIEACAGTHCRSTGEIGVIKIIRVEHIQDGIERIEFAAGTAAVYYMQHLEQIAASSAEVLSVQLENLQPTVQRFFSEWKDQRKDLDRLSQKLVDLEIKTILAESICGIPVTVKRIDLPARELTIIATALAEKGGIALLAMSGETARVVLASGDPRVNAGEIIGQVCGLLGGKGGGKPQMAQGGGPDNDKLDLALNVGRERIIAALQNK
;
A
#
# COMPACT_ATOMS: atom_id res chain seq x y z
N ILE A 1 -10.32 -1.01 -23.22
CA ILE A 1 -9.14 -1.39 -24.04
C ILE A 1 -8.25 -2.34 -23.24
N THR A 2 -7.97 -3.51 -23.77
CA THR A 2 -7.05 -4.48 -23.16
C THR A 2 -5.58 -4.08 -23.38
N PRO A 3 -4.64 -4.58 -22.57
CA PRO A 3 -3.20 -4.30 -22.78
C PRO A 3 -2.68 -4.76 -24.16
N ASP A 4 -3.25 -5.84 -24.72
CA ASP A 4 -2.87 -6.32 -26.06
C ASP A 4 -3.39 -5.42 -27.19
N GLU A 5 -4.60 -4.90 -27.07
CA GLU A 5 -5.15 -3.91 -27.99
C GLU A 5 -4.36 -2.62 -27.92
N LEU A 6 -3.98 -2.18 -26.73
CA LEU A 6 -3.17 -0.98 -26.55
C LEU A 6 -1.82 -1.09 -27.24
N ARG A 7 -1.14 -2.25 -27.12
CA ARG A 7 0.10 -2.52 -27.86
C ARG A 7 -0.08 -2.46 -29.36
N LYS A 8 -1.20 -3.00 -29.88
CA LYS A 8 -1.52 -2.95 -31.30
C LYS A 8 -1.77 -1.53 -31.78
N ILE A 9 -2.50 -0.72 -31.01
CA ILE A 9 -2.78 0.70 -31.28
C ILE A 9 -1.45 1.48 -31.34
N GLU A 10 -0.57 1.32 -30.36
CA GLU A 10 0.73 1.99 -30.35
C GLU A 10 1.60 1.61 -31.56
N ILE A 11 1.64 0.33 -31.92
CA ILE A 11 2.37 -0.14 -33.10
C ILE A 11 1.76 0.43 -34.39
N ALA A 12 0.43 0.44 -34.51
CA ALA A 12 -0.25 0.96 -35.69
C ALA A 12 0.01 2.46 -35.85
N ALA A 13 -0.08 3.25 -34.78
CA ALA A 13 0.23 4.67 -34.80
C ALA A 13 1.68 4.93 -35.24
N ASN A 14 2.64 4.19 -34.71
CA ASN A 14 4.05 4.34 -35.10
C ASN A 14 4.31 3.88 -36.55
N ARG A 15 3.59 2.90 -37.08
CA ARG A 15 3.66 2.52 -38.48
C ARG A 15 3.20 3.65 -39.40
N MET A 16 2.12 4.37 -39.04
CA MET A 16 1.64 5.54 -39.76
C MET A 16 2.66 6.67 -39.74
N VAL A 17 3.31 6.92 -38.59
CA VAL A 17 4.41 7.88 -38.48
C VAL A 17 5.58 7.51 -39.40
N MET A 18 6.02 6.24 -39.36
CA MET A 18 7.15 5.76 -40.19
C MET A 18 6.84 5.73 -41.67
N ALA A 19 5.57 5.62 -42.07
CA ALA A 19 5.16 5.69 -43.47
C ALA A 19 5.34 7.10 -44.07
N ASN A 20 5.55 8.13 -43.23
CA ASN A 20 5.80 9.52 -43.61
C ASN A 20 4.83 10.04 -44.69
N GLN A 21 3.53 9.81 -44.45
CA GLN A 21 2.49 10.20 -45.39
C GLN A 21 2.24 11.70 -45.31
N GLU A 22 1.95 12.33 -46.46
CA GLU A 22 1.59 13.74 -46.55
C GLU A 22 0.24 13.99 -45.85
N VAL A 23 0.14 15.15 -45.17
CA VAL A 23 -1.09 15.66 -44.57
C VAL A 23 -1.69 16.65 -45.57
N GLU A 24 -2.78 16.22 -46.23
CA GLU A 24 -3.46 17.07 -47.22
C GLU A 24 -4.47 17.98 -46.50
N ILE A 25 -4.44 19.26 -46.86
CA ILE A 25 -5.34 20.27 -46.30
C ILE A 25 -6.04 20.99 -47.41
N SER A 26 -7.38 20.97 -47.40
CA SER A 26 -8.22 21.69 -48.34
C SER A 26 -9.28 22.56 -47.62
N VAL A 27 -9.85 23.51 -48.28
CA VAL A 27 -11.03 24.26 -47.83
C VAL A 27 -12.16 23.96 -48.78
N GLU A 28 -13.25 23.41 -48.27
CA GLU A 28 -14.37 22.96 -49.07
C GLU A 28 -15.69 23.51 -48.53
N ASN A 29 -16.67 23.74 -49.42
CA ASN A 29 -17.99 24.11 -48.99
C ASN A 29 -18.59 22.99 -48.15
N ARG A 30 -19.22 23.36 -47.02
CA ARG A 30 -19.78 22.42 -46.03
C ARG A 30 -20.74 21.40 -46.64
N THR A 31 -21.72 21.89 -47.44
CA THR A 31 -22.70 20.98 -48.05
C THR A 31 -22.05 19.97 -48.99
N LYS A 32 -21.02 20.37 -49.73
CA LYS A 32 -20.27 19.50 -50.61
C LYS A 32 -19.43 18.50 -49.82
N ALA A 33 -18.73 18.94 -48.79
CA ALA A 33 -17.92 18.06 -47.95
C ALA A 33 -18.80 17.02 -47.19
N GLU A 34 -19.96 17.44 -46.66
CA GLU A 34 -20.93 16.53 -46.02
C GLU A 34 -21.53 15.50 -47.01
N GLN A 35 -21.73 15.90 -48.29
CA GLN A 35 -22.20 14.96 -49.32
C GLN A 35 -21.14 13.94 -49.70
N GLU A 36 -19.86 14.37 -49.76
CA GLU A 36 -18.74 13.52 -50.19
C GLU A 36 -18.21 12.60 -49.08
N TYR A 37 -18.06 13.11 -47.84
CA TYR A 37 -17.40 12.42 -46.73
C TYR A 37 -18.37 12.02 -45.62
N GLY A 38 -19.58 12.49 -45.66
CA GLY A 38 -20.58 12.22 -44.62
C GLY A 38 -20.32 12.98 -43.31
N PHE A 39 -21.06 12.62 -42.24
CA PHE A 39 -20.94 13.26 -40.93
C PHE A 39 -19.79 12.73 -40.06
N SER A 40 -19.05 11.72 -40.53
CA SER A 40 -17.82 11.25 -39.88
C SER A 40 -16.72 12.32 -39.82
N LEU A 41 -16.83 13.36 -40.64
CA LEU A 41 -15.99 14.56 -40.59
C LEU A 41 -15.95 15.25 -39.21
N TYR A 42 -16.92 14.99 -38.34
CA TYR A 42 -17.15 15.75 -37.12
C TYR A 42 -16.79 14.99 -35.85
N GLN A 43 -15.83 14.09 -35.87
CA GLN A 43 -15.41 13.35 -34.69
C GLN A 43 -14.88 14.26 -33.58
N GLY A 44 -14.18 15.32 -33.91
CA GLY A 44 -13.66 16.34 -32.98
C GLY A 44 -14.62 17.49 -32.67
N GLY A 45 -15.87 17.43 -33.18
CA GLY A 45 -16.87 18.49 -33.08
C GLY A 45 -17.15 19.18 -34.39
N VAL A 46 -18.24 19.94 -34.46
CA VAL A 46 -18.68 20.61 -35.70
C VAL A 46 -18.09 22.02 -35.77
N PRO A 47 -17.09 22.31 -36.65
CA PRO A 47 -16.57 23.66 -36.82
C PRO A 47 -17.66 24.62 -37.35
N PRO A 48 -17.70 25.88 -36.93
CA PRO A 48 -18.67 26.87 -37.46
C PRO A 48 -18.30 27.31 -38.91
N GLY A 49 -19.28 27.78 -39.63
CA GLY A 49 -19.04 28.40 -40.97
C GLY A 49 -19.62 27.62 -42.15
N LYS A 50 -19.60 28.26 -43.32
CA LYS A 50 -20.08 27.69 -44.59
C LYS A 50 -18.99 26.88 -45.31
N ASP A 51 -17.73 27.18 -45.02
CA ASP A 51 -16.59 26.50 -45.56
C ASP A 51 -15.86 25.75 -44.44
N LEU A 52 -15.51 24.50 -44.69
CA LEU A 52 -14.80 23.62 -43.78
C LEU A 52 -13.34 23.44 -44.21
N ARG A 53 -12.42 23.52 -43.26
CA ARG A 53 -11.07 23.09 -43.47
C ARG A 53 -11.01 21.56 -43.25
N ILE A 54 -10.80 20.85 -44.35
CA ILE A 54 -10.71 19.41 -44.40
C ILE A 54 -9.24 19.01 -44.30
N VAL A 55 -8.97 18.05 -43.41
CA VAL A 55 -7.63 17.48 -43.21
C VAL A 55 -7.73 15.97 -43.48
N LYS A 56 -6.83 15.50 -44.38
CA LYS A 56 -6.72 14.07 -44.72
C LYS A 56 -5.36 13.54 -44.27
N VAL A 57 -5.37 12.49 -43.48
CA VAL A 57 -4.17 11.86 -42.93
C VAL A 57 -4.32 10.35 -42.97
N ALA A 58 -3.45 9.64 -43.69
CA ALA A 58 -3.42 8.16 -43.63
C ALA A 58 -4.76 7.45 -43.86
N GLY A 59 -5.63 8.07 -44.66
CA GLY A 59 -6.97 7.52 -44.97
C GLY A 59 -8.09 8.00 -44.03
N ASP A 60 -7.76 8.76 -43.01
CA ASP A 60 -8.73 9.43 -42.14
C ASP A 60 -8.99 10.84 -42.68
N ILE A 61 -10.23 11.35 -42.56
CA ILE A 61 -10.70 12.61 -43.09
C ILE A 61 -11.52 13.33 -42.05
N GLU A 62 -11.06 14.51 -41.62
CA GLU A 62 -11.76 15.29 -40.58
C GLU A 62 -11.87 16.77 -40.93
N ALA A 63 -12.95 17.40 -40.46
CA ALA A 63 -13.11 18.85 -40.47
C ALA A 63 -12.43 19.43 -39.21
N CYS A 64 -11.19 19.89 -39.35
CA CYS A 64 -10.38 20.33 -38.20
C CYS A 64 -9.77 21.72 -38.46
N ALA A 65 -9.99 22.63 -37.49
CA ALA A 65 -9.44 23.98 -37.50
C ALA A 65 -8.05 24.10 -36.85
N GLY A 66 -7.52 23.02 -36.26
CA GLY A 66 -6.23 22.99 -35.58
C GLY A 66 -5.02 23.08 -36.51
N THR A 67 -3.84 23.19 -35.93
CA THR A 67 -2.56 23.12 -36.66
C THR A 67 -2.14 21.67 -36.86
N HIS A 68 -1.54 21.38 -38.01
CA HIS A 68 -1.08 20.03 -38.36
C HIS A 68 0.36 20.06 -38.88
N CYS A 69 1.06 18.96 -38.72
CA CYS A 69 2.33 18.69 -39.39
C CYS A 69 2.11 18.57 -40.90
N ARG A 70 3.17 18.69 -41.71
CA ARG A 70 3.09 18.50 -43.15
C ARG A 70 3.08 17.04 -43.56
N SER A 71 3.70 16.20 -42.74
CA SER A 71 3.69 14.75 -42.92
C SER A 71 3.65 14.04 -41.56
N THR A 72 3.20 12.78 -41.54
CA THR A 72 3.12 11.97 -40.32
C THR A 72 4.51 11.73 -39.71
N GLY A 73 5.57 11.73 -40.48
CA GLY A 73 6.95 11.55 -40.04
C GLY A 73 7.47 12.66 -39.12
N GLU A 74 6.92 13.89 -39.26
CA GLU A 74 7.31 15.01 -38.37
C GLU A 74 6.89 14.82 -36.92
N ILE A 75 5.94 13.92 -36.64
CA ILE A 75 5.47 13.62 -35.29
C ILE A 75 6.55 12.92 -34.45
N GLY A 76 7.38 12.10 -35.12
CA GLY A 76 8.34 11.24 -34.44
C GLY A 76 7.67 10.08 -33.67
N VAL A 77 8.44 9.36 -32.86
CA VAL A 77 7.95 8.20 -32.14
C VAL A 77 6.78 8.55 -31.21
N ILE A 78 5.76 7.72 -31.20
CA ILE A 78 4.61 7.82 -30.28
C ILE A 78 4.73 6.75 -29.20
N LYS A 79 4.63 7.16 -27.94
CA LYS A 79 4.59 6.26 -26.78
C LYS A 79 3.32 6.48 -25.99
N ILE A 80 2.47 5.45 -25.89
CA ILE A 80 1.29 5.50 -25.01
C ILE A 80 1.76 5.37 -23.57
N ILE A 81 1.32 6.31 -22.73
CA ILE A 81 1.68 6.40 -21.30
C ILE A 81 0.68 5.63 -20.47
N ARG A 82 -0.63 5.90 -20.66
CA ARG A 82 -1.71 5.26 -19.93
C ARG A 82 -3.04 5.35 -20.66
N VAL A 83 -3.97 4.51 -20.23
CA VAL A 83 -5.37 4.56 -20.62
C VAL A 83 -6.21 4.67 -19.36
N GLU A 84 -7.21 5.54 -19.41
CA GLU A 84 -8.16 5.75 -18.34
C GLU A 84 -9.57 5.54 -18.87
N HIS A 85 -10.33 4.69 -18.18
CA HIS A 85 -11.76 4.57 -18.43
C HIS A 85 -12.47 5.79 -17.86
N ILE A 86 -13.18 6.55 -18.70
CA ILE A 86 -13.89 7.77 -18.27
C ILE A 86 -15.35 7.45 -17.96
N GLN A 87 -16.02 6.74 -18.88
CA GLN A 87 -17.38 6.24 -18.75
C GLN A 87 -17.63 5.16 -19.78
N ASP A 88 -18.80 4.51 -19.72
CA ASP A 88 -19.15 3.45 -20.67
C ASP A 88 -18.98 3.91 -22.11
N GLY A 89 -18.12 3.19 -22.86
CA GLY A 89 -17.80 3.46 -24.25
C GLY A 89 -16.78 4.62 -24.48
N ILE A 90 -16.24 5.24 -23.42
CA ILE A 90 -15.25 6.34 -23.57
C ILE A 90 -13.99 6.01 -22.78
N GLU A 91 -12.89 5.87 -23.52
CA GLU A 91 -11.53 5.68 -23.00
C GLU A 91 -10.68 6.92 -23.31
N ARG A 92 -9.85 7.34 -22.37
CA ARG A 92 -8.84 8.39 -22.56
C ARG A 92 -7.48 7.75 -22.71
N ILE A 93 -6.83 7.98 -23.84
CA ILE A 93 -5.45 7.56 -24.07
C ILE A 93 -4.54 8.78 -23.86
N GLU A 94 -3.61 8.68 -22.92
CA GLU A 94 -2.52 9.66 -22.75
C GLU A 94 -1.27 9.14 -23.44
N PHE A 95 -0.64 9.97 -24.24
CA PHE A 95 0.55 9.61 -24.99
C PHE A 95 1.57 10.76 -25.06
N ALA A 96 2.81 10.42 -25.30
CA ALA A 96 3.87 11.36 -25.68
C ALA A 96 4.30 11.10 -27.12
N ALA A 97 4.78 12.16 -27.79
CA ALA A 97 5.29 12.06 -29.17
C ALA A 97 6.66 12.75 -29.31
N GLY A 98 7.43 12.35 -30.33
CA GLY A 98 8.74 12.90 -30.61
C GLY A 98 9.73 12.74 -29.45
N THR A 99 10.48 13.80 -29.15
CA THR A 99 11.49 13.79 -28.08
C THR A 99 10.88 13.56 -26.69
N ALA A 100 9.65 13.99 -26.44
CA ALA A 100 8.96 13.71 -25.17
C ALA A 100 8.74 12.21 -24.93
N ALA A 101 8.43 11.47 -26.02
CA ALA A 101 8.32 10.01 -25.93
C ALA A 101 9.69 9.35 -25.64
N VAL A 102 10.77 9.87 -26.23
CA VAL A 102 12.13 9.38 -25.96
C VAL A 102 12.52 9.60 -24.51
N TYR A 103 12.29 10.79 -23.98
CA TYR A 103 12.56 11.07 -22.56
C TYR A 103 11.75 10.17 -21.63
N TYR A 104 10.49 9.92 -21.95
CA TYR A 104 9.67 9.02 -21.16
C TYR A 104 10.21 7.57 -21.15
N MET A 105 10.64 7.07 -22.33
CA MET A 105 11.24 5.74 -22.43
C MET A 105 12.57 5.64 -21.67
N GLN A 106 13.44 6.66 -21.79
CA GLN A 106 14.70 6.74 -21.02
C GLN A 106 14.45 6.75 -19.50
N HIS A 107 13.42 7.46 -19.06
CA HIS A 107 13.05 7.46 -17.64
C HIS A 107 12.60 6.07 -17.15
N LEU A 108 11.79 5.35 -17.94
CA LEU A 108 11.41 3.98 -17.61
C LEU A 108 12.60 3.02 -17.58
N GLU A 109 13.51 3.15 -18.54
CA GLU A 109 14.76 2.38 -18.59
C GLU A 109 15.61 2.63 -17.34
N GLN A 110 15.76 3.89 -16.93
CA GLN A 110 16.52 4.25 -15.75
C GLN A 110 15.91 3.66 -14.48
N ILE A 111 14.58 3.70 -14.33
CA ILE A 111 13.88 3.05 -13.18
C ILE A 111 14.15 1.55 -13.17
N ALA A 112 14.05 0.90 -14.32
CA ALA A 112 14.28 -0.54 -14.41
C ALA A 112 15.75 -0.88 -14.11
N ALA A 113 16.70 -0.13 -14.66
CA ALA A 113 18.14 -0.32 -14.44
C ALA A 113 18.53 -0.13 -12.96
N SER A 114 18.08 0.96 -12.34
CA SER A 114 18.36 1.21 -10.92
C SER A 114 17.72 0.15 -10.00
N SER A 115 16.55 -0.36 -10.37
CA SER A 115 15.92 -1.46 -9.62
C SER A 115 16.70 -2.78 -9.74
N ALA A 116 17.25 -3.07 -10.93
CA ALA A 116 18.11 -4.22 -11.16
C ALA A 116 19.44 -4.12 -10.40
N GLU A 117 20.01 -2.91 -10.31
CA GLU A 117 21.22 -2.61 -9.54
C GLU A 117 21.03 -2.91 -8.05
N VAL A 118 19.93 -2.46 -7.44
CA VAL A 118 19.59 -2.76 -6.03
C VAL A 118 19.59 -4.26 -5.76
N LEU A 119 19.12 -5.05 -6.71
CA LEU A 119 19.08 -6.51 -6.60
C LEU A 119 20.36 -7.19 -7.11
N SER A 120 21.35 -6.42 -7.60
CA SER A 120 22.62 -6.91 -8.16
C SER A 120 22.42 -7.93 -9.29
N VAL A 121 21.45 -7.67 -10.18
CA VAL A 121 21.13 -8.56 -11.31
C VAL A 121 21.13 -7.79 -12.63
N GLN A 122 21.23 -8.52 -13.75
CA GLN A 122 21.01 -7.97 -15.08
C GLN A 122 19.51 -7.67 -15.27
N LEU A 123 19.20 -6.72 -16.15
CA LEU A 123 17.82 -6.23 -16.36
C LEU A 123 16.85 -7.35 -16.75
N GLU A 124 17.30 -8.30 -17.57
CA GLU A 124 16.50 -9.45 -18.01
C GLU A 124 16.11 -10.39 -16.86
N ASN A 125 16.90 -10.38 -15.78
CA ASN A 125 16.68 -11.18 -14.59
C ASN A 125 15.92 -10.45 -13.49
N LEU A 126 15.54 -9.18 -13.71
CA LEU A 126 14.86 -8.36 -12.69
C LEU A 126 13.54 -9.00 -12.26
N GLN A 127 12.66 -9.30 -13.22
CA GLN A 127 11.34 -9.85 -12.92
C GLN A 127 11.38 -11.19 -12.17
N PRO A 128 12.12 -12.22 -12.63
CA PRO A 128 12.19 -13.50 -11.90
C PRO A 128 12.84 -13.34 -10.52
N THR A 129 13.82 -12.42 -10.38
CA THR A 129 14.43 -12.13 -9.08
C THR A 129 13.44 -11.50 -8.11
N VAL A 130 12.69 -10.50 -8.53
CA VAL A 130 11.63 -9.88 -7.69
C VAL A 130 10.59 -10.92 -7.27
N GLN A 131 10.15 -11.79 -8.17
CA GLN A 131 9.20 -12.85 -7.84
C GLN A 131 9.75 -13.81 -6.79
N ARG A 132 11.02 -14.23 -6.94
CA ARG A 132 11.70 -15.09 -5.95
C ARG A 132 11.79 -14.41 -4.60
N PHE A 133 12.31 -13.18 -4.54
CA PHE A 133 12.41 -12.40 -3.30
C PHE A 133 11.06 -12.25 -2.59
N PHE A 134 10.01 -11.97 -3.34
CA PHE A 134 8.68 -11.83 -2.77
C PHE A 134 8.13 -13.15 -2.21
N SER A 135 8.43 -14.29 -2.86
CA SER A 135 8.10 -15.62 -2.34
C SER A 135 8.88 -15.94 -1.07
N GLU A 136 10.21 -15.75 -1.09
CA GLU A 136 11.09 -15.95 0.06
C GLU A 136 10.68 -15.08 1.26
N TRP A 137 10.35 -13.80 1.00
CA TRP A 137 9.85 -12.89 2.03
C TRP A 137 8.55 -13.38 2.68
N LYS A 138 7.60 -13.88 1.87
CA LYS A 138 6.36 -14.47 2.40
C LYS A 138 6.61 -15.69 3.28
N ASP A 139 7.54 -16.54 2.87
CA ASP A 139 7.84 -17.76 3.61
C ASP A 139 8.60 -17.44 4.90
N GLN A 140 9.57 -16.54 4.87
CA GLN A 140 10.24 -16.03 6.06
C GLN A 140 9.26 -15.39 7.05
N ARG A 141 8.26 -14.63 6.55
CA ARG A 141 7.22 -14.05 7.39
C ARG A 141 6.39 -15.11 8.13
N LYS A 142 6.01 -16.19 7.42
CA LYS A 142 5.29 -17.33 8.03
C LYS A 142 6.15 -18.06 9.06
N ASP A 143 7.45 -18.24 8.76
CA ASP A 143 8.37 -18.88 9.69
C ASP A 143 8.59 -18.05 10.94
N LEU A 144 8.71 -16.73 10.83
CA LEU A 144 8.77 -15.82 11.97
C LEU A 144 7.50 -15.92 12.82
N ASP A 145 6.31 -15.87 12.21
CA ASP A 145 5.04 -16.02 12.93
C ASP A 145 4.96 -17.38 13.63
N ARG A 146 5.41 -18.46 12.98
CA ARG A 146 5.45 -19.82 13.58
C ARG A 146 6.43 -19.92 14.74
N LEU A 147 7.61 -19.31 14.63
CA LEU A 147 8.61 -19.30 15.70
C LEU A 147 8.14 -18.44 16.88
N SER A 148 7.55 -17.30 16.61
CA SER A 148 6.91 -16.44 17.63
C SER A 148 5.84 -17.21 18.40
N GLN A 149 4.96 -17.93 17.70
CA GLN A 149 3.94 -18.76 18.36
C GLN A 149 4.55 -19.85 19.25
N LYS A 150 5.62 -20.52 18.80
CA LYS A 150 6.32 -21.52 19.62
C LYS A 150 6.94 -20.92 20.88
N LEU A 151 7.52 -19.71 20.78
CA LEU A 151 8.05 -19.00 21.94
C LEU A 151 6.93 -18.66 22.94
N VAL A 152 5.81 -18.16 22.45
CA VAL A 152 4.61 -17.90 23.28
C VAL A 152 4.15 -19.16 24.00
N ASP A 153 4.03 -20.29 23.29
CA ASP A 153 3.58 -21.56 23.87
C ASP A 153 4.56 -22.09 24.94
N LEU A 154 5.88 -21.89 24.73
CA LEU A 154 6.89 -22.23 25.71
C LEU A 154 6.82 -21.35 26.96
N GLU A 155 6.69 -20.03 26.78
CA GLU A 155 6.55 -19.09 27.90
C GLU A 155 5.30 -19.39 28.72
N ILE A 156 4.15 -19.62 28.09
CA ILE A 156 2.92 -19.99 28.82
C ILE A 156 3.09 -21.26 29.67
N LYS A 157 3.87 -22.24 29.18
CA LYS A 157 4.13 -23.49 29.94
C LYS A 157 5.08 -23.30 31.12
N THR A 158 6.01 -22.35 31.02
CA THR A 158 7.05 -22.09 32.03
C THR A 158 6.67 -21.01 33.01
N ILE A 159 5.61 -20.23 32.73
CA ILE A 159 5.12 -19.20 33.65
C ILE A 159 4.54 -19.83 34.89
N LEU A 160 5.15 -19.50 36.01
CA LEU A 160 4.61 -19.83 37.35
C LEU A 160 3.66 -18.70 37.78
N ALA A 161 2.41 -19.05 38.04
CA ALA A 161 1.42 -18.14 38.58
C ALA A 161 1.38 -18.29 40.12
N GLU A 162 1.30 -17.14 40.80
CA GLU A 162 1.01 -17.11 42.23
C GLU A 162 -0.49 -17.22 42.45
N SER A 163 -0.95 -18.06 43.37
CA SER A 163 -2.37 -18.13 43.68
C SER A 163 -2.75 -17.06 44.71
N ILE A 164 -3.52 -16.06 44.30
CA ILE A 164 -4.03 -14.98 45.15
C ILE A 164 -5.55 -15.06 45.19
N CYS A 165 -6.11 -15.27 46.38
CA CYS A 165 -7.55 -15.49 46.56
C CYS A 165 -8.13 -16.59 45.65
N GLY A 166 -7.34 -17.65 45.36
CA GLY A 166 -7.74 -18.76 44.50
C GLY A 166 -7.64 -18.48 43.00
N ILE A 167 -7.12 -17.30 42.58
CA ILE A 167 -6.95 -16.90 41.20
C ILE A 167 -5.46 -16.95 40.82
N PRO A 168 -5.09 -17.56 39.70
CA PRO A 168 -3.72 -17.50 39.20
C PRO A 168 -3.33 -16.08 38.78
N VAL A 169 -2.33 -15.48 39.42
CA VAL A 169 -1.81 -14.15 39.10
C VAL A 169 -0.37 -14.27 38.68
N THR A 170 -0.05 -13.74 37.50
CA THR A 170 1.29 -13.66 36.96
C THR A 170 1.71 -12.22 36.85
N VAL A 171 2.82 -11.84 37.49
CA VAL A 171 3.47 -10.56 37.33
C VAL A 171 4.93 -10.82 36.93
N LYS A 172 5.28 -10.53 35.71
CA LYS A 172 6.60 -10.93 35.18
C LYS A 172 7.10 -9.94 34.11
N ARG A 173 8.41 -9.71 34.13
CA ARG A 173 9.13 -9.11 33.00
C ARG A 173 9.52 -10.21 32.03
N ILE A 174 9.19 -10.05 30.74
CA ILE A 174 9.46 -11.04 29.69
C ILE A 174 10.12 -10.28 28.54
N ASP A 175 11.24 -10.77 28.05
CA ASP A 175 11.99 -10.16 26.94
C ASP A 175 11.45 -10.68 25.59
N LEU A 176 10.19 -10.32 25.31
CA LEU A 176 9.51 -10.61 24.06
C LEU A 176 8.83 -9.32 23.53
N PRO A 177 8.63 -9.18 22.21
CA PRO A 177 7.95 -8.03 21.64
C PRO A 177 6.54 -7.82 22.22
N ALA A 178 6.06 -6.59 22.20
CA ALA A 178 4.77 -6.21 22.80
C ALA A 178 3.56 -7.00 22.29
N ARG A 179 3.61 -7.47 21.02
CA ARG A 179 2.58 -8.31 20.42
C ARG A 179 2.48 -9.65 21.15
N GLU A 180 3.63 -10.29 21.39
CA GLU A 180 3.72 -11.58 22.05
C GLU A 180 3.33 -11.48 23.52
N LEU A 181 3.70 -10.40 24.23
CA LEU A 181 3.23 -10.14 25.58
C LEU A 181 1.70 -10.07 25.66
N THR A 182 1.07 -9.41 24.68
CA THR A 182 -0.38 -9.32 24.61
C THR A 182 -1.03 -10.69 24.41
N ILE A 183 -0.46 -11.52 23.54
CA ILE A 183 -0.96 -12.89 23.28
C ILE A 183 -0.84 -13.74 24.56
N ILE A 184 0.32 -13.70 25.24
CA ILE A 184 0.53 -14.44 26.49
C ILE A 184 -0.44 -13.98 27.58
N ALA A 185 -0.57 -12.67 27.79
CA ALA A 185 -1.45 -12.12 28.80
C ALA A 185 -2.92 -12.53 28.55
N THR A 186 -3.37 -12.45 27.30
CA THR A 186 -4.72 -12.84 26.89
C THR A 186 -4.96 -14.34 27.15
N ALA A 187 -4.03 -15.20 26.73
CA ALA A 187 -4.15 -16.63 26.91
C ALA A 187 -4.18 -17.06 28.39
N LEU A 188 -3.47 -16.35 29.27
CA LEU A 188 -3.52 -16.57 30.71
C LEU A 188 -4.86 -16.10 31.32
N ALA A 189 -5.38 -14.97 30.85
CA ALA A 189 -6.67 -14.44 31.29
C ALA A 189 -7.86 -15.32 30.84
N GLU A 190 -7.82 -15.89 29.64
CA GLU A 190 -8.84 -16.84 29.14
C GLU A 190 -8.92 -18.10 29.97
N LYS A 191 -7.83 -18.47 30.64
CA LYS A 191 -7.82 -19.59 31.63
C LYS A 191 -8.28 -19.16 33.01
N GLY A 192 -8.87 -17.98 33.16
CA GLY A 192 -9.36 -17.45 34.44
C GLY A 192 -8.26 -16.80 35.30
N GLY A 193 -7.08 -16.58 34.77
CA GLY A 193 -5.97 -15.92 35.47
C GLY A 193 -5.92 -14.42 35.27
N ILE A 194 -4.93 -13.78 35.89
CA ILE A 194 -4.58 -12.37 35.70
C ILE A 194 -3.10 -12.30 35.35
N ALA A 195 -2.76 -11.58 34.27
CA ALA A 195 -1.39 -11.46 33.81
C ALA A 195 -0.99 -9.99 33.63
N LEU A 196 -0.06 -9.53 34.45
CA LEU A 196 0.63 -8.24 34.29
C LEU A 196 2.04 -8.52 33.76
N LEU A 197 2.24 -8.27 32.50
CA LEU A 197 3.50 -8.56 31.81
C LEU A 197 4.15 -7.27 31.33
N ALA A 198 5.48 -7.23 31.36
CA ALA A 198 6.24 -6.09 30.91
C ALA A 198 7.48 -6.48 30.13
N MET A 199 7.92 -5.59 29.23
CA MET A 199 9.19 -5.67 28.54
C MET A 199 9.97 -4.35 28.62
N SER A 200 11.29 -4.43 28.57
CA SER A 200 12.17 -3.29 28.37
C SER A 200 12.52 -3.14 26.88
N GLY A 201 12.76 -1.92 26.44
CA GLY A 201 13.18 -1.60 25.10
C GLY A 201 13.57 -0.13 25.01
N GLU A 202 13.46 0.50 23.84
CA GLU A 202 13.57 1.96 23.72
C GLU A 202 12.57 2.67 24.64
N THR A 203 11.39 2.07 24.83
CA THR A 203 10.40 2.44 25.85
C THR A 203 9.91 1.18 26.55
N ALA A 204 9.69 1.25 27.87
CA ALA A 204 9.05 0.17 28.60
C ALA A 204 7.61 -0.05 28.11
N ARG A 205 7.22 -1.30 27.95
CA ARG A 205 5.86 -1.69 27.59
C ARG A 205 5.27 -2.58 28.66
N VAL A 206 4.00 -2.36 28.96
CA VAL A 206 3.27 -3.11 29.96
C VAL A 206 1.90 -3.51 29.42
N VAL A 207 1.50 -4.75 29.69
CA VAL A 207 0.19 -5.31 29.32
C VAL A 207 -0.41 -5.95 30.56
N LEU A 208 -1.69 -5.68 30.82
CA LEU A 208 -2.50 -6.37 31.84
C LEU A 208 -3.73 -6.95 31.19
N ALA A 209 -3.91 -8.26 31.37
CA ALA A 209 -5.14 -8.95 31.01
C ALA A 209 -5.73 -9.65 32.26
N SER A 210 -7.03 -9.59 32.42
CA SER A 210 -7.73 -10.16 33.55
C SER A 210 -8.91 -11.02 33.12
N GLY A 211 -8.93 -12.25 33.61
CA GLY A 211 -10.10 -13.15 33.57
C GLY A 211 -11.09 -12.93 34.70
N ASP A 212 -10.78 -12.06 35.68
CA ASP A 212 -11.63 -11.76 36.82
C ASP A 212 -12.24 -10.34 36.72
N PRO A 213 -13.56 -10.17 36.79
CA PRO A 213 -14.22 -8.87 36.61
C PRO A 213 -13.93 -7.86 37.74
N ARG A 214 -13.42 -8.29 38.89
CA ARG A 214 -13.04 -7.40 40.01
C ARG A 214 -11.80 -6.55 39.67
N VAL A 215 -10.98 -7.01 38.73
CA VAL A 215 -9.72 -6.32 38.32
C VAL A 215 -9.95 -5.54 37.05
N ASN A 216 -9.98 -4.23 37.16
CA ASN A 216 -10.05 -3.31 36.01
C ASN A 216 -8.66 -3.04 35.45
N ALA A 217 -8.32 -3.69 34.33
CA ALA A 217 -7.02 -3.55 33.68
C ALA A 217 -6.75 -2.12 33.25
N GLY A 218 -7.76 -1.38 32.76
CA GLY A 218 -7.59 0.01 32.29
C GLY A 218 -7.12 0.96 33.38
N GLU A 219 -7.69 0.86 34.57
CA GLU A 219 -7.32 1.70 35.71
C GLU A 219 -5.92 1.39 36.23
N ILE A 220 -5.59 0.10 36.38
CA ILE A 220 -4.27 -0.31 36.89
C ILE A 220 -3.16 0.07 35.93
N ILE A 221 -3.36 -0.18 34.62
CA ILE A 221 -2.36 0.18 33.59
C ILE A 221 -2.15 1.70 33.53
N GLY A 222 -3.20 2.51 33.71
CA GLY A 222 -3.07 3.95 33.78
C GLY A 222 -2.10 4.40 34.90
N GLN A 223 -2.20 3.79 36.07
CA GLN A 223 -1.33 4.08 37.23
C GLN A 223 0.10 3.57 37.00
N VAL A 224 0.24 2.33 36.51
CA VAL A 224 1.52 1.69 36.22
C VAL A 224 2.31 2.51 35.17
N CYS A 225 1.65 2.91 34.07
CA CYS A 225 2.28 3.71 33.03
C CYS A 225 2.61 5.14 33.47
N GLY A 226 1.83 5.71 34.40
CA GLY A 226 2.17 6.99 35.03
C GLY A 226 3.52 6.98 35.75
N LEU A 227 3.88 5.88 36.43
CA LEU A 227 5.20 5.69 37.06
C LEU A 227 6.34 5.59 36.04
N LEU A 228 6.04 5.10 34.83
CA LEU A 228 6.99 4.98 33.73
C LEU A 228 7.15 6.30 32.93
N GLY A 229 6.52 7.39 33.37
CA GLY A 229 6.54 8.67 32.67
C GLY A 229 5.73 8.66 31.36
N GLY A 230 4.80 7.72 31.21
CA GLY A 230 4.03 7.53 29.99
C GLY A 230 2.53 7.47 30.21
N LYS A 231 1.83 6.86 29.26
CA LYS A 231 0.37 6.70 29.27
C LYS A 231 -0.02 5.26 28.93
N GLY A 232 -1.13 4.84 29.48
CA GLY A 232 -1.72 3.56 29.17
C GLY A 232 -3.23 3.57 29.39
N GLY A 233 -3.91 2.55 28.89
CA GLY A 233 -5.34 2.39 29.03
C GLY A 233 -5.85 1.23 28.20
N GLY A 234 -7.14 0.99 28.27
CA GLY A 234 -7.81 -0.09 27.57
C GLY A 234 -9.18 -0.39 28.15
N LYS A 235 -9.64 -1.60 27.91
CA LYS A 235 -10.90 -2.12 28.46
C LYS A 235 -10.65 -2.72 29.83
N PRO A 236 -11.70 -2.93 30.68
CA PRO A 236 -11.54 -3.57 31.98
C PRO A 236 -10.86 -4.95 31.95
N GLN A 237 -11.10 -5.73 30.89
CA GLN A 237 -10.50 -7.06 30.72
C GLN A 237 -9.06 -7.02 30.18
N MET A 238 -8.65 -5.94 29.48
CA MET A 238 -7.34 -5.85 28.87
C MET A 238 -6.95 -4.40 28.61
N ALA A 239 -5.76 -4.04 29.05
CA ALA A 239 -5.16 -2.74 28.84
C ALA A 239 -3.66 -2.86 28.59
N GLN A 240 -3.11 -1.87 27.91
CA GLN A 240 -1.69 -1.79 27.62
C GLN A 240 -1.20 -0.35 27.62
N GLY A 241 0.10 -0.18 27.76
CA GLY A 241 0.73 1.12 27.71
C GLY A 241 2.24 1.03 27.91
N GLY A 242 2.86 2.13 28.26
CA GLY A 242 4.29 2.17 28.53
C GLY A 242 4.78 3.58 28.78
N GLY A 243 6.10 3.72 28.91
CA GLY A 243 6.75 4.99 29.12
C GLY A 243 8.28 4.90 28.93
N PRO A 244 8.98 6.02 28.93
CA PRO A 244 10.43 6.06 28.71
C PRO A 244 11.27 5.53 29.88
N ASP A 245 10.72 5.52 31.10
CA ASP A 245 11.45 5.23 32.33
C ASP A 245 11.61 3.71 32.56
N ASN A 246 12.48 3.05 31.83
CA ASN A 246 12.76 1.62 31.99
C ASN A 246 13.28 1.25 33.40
N ASP A 247 14.01 2.12 34.05
CA ASP A 247 14.59 1.90 35.39
C ASP A 247 13.52 1.75 36.49
N LYS A 248 12.32 2.27 36.24
CA LYS A 248 11.19 2.17 37.14
C LYS A 248 10.27 0.96 36.87
N LEU A 249 10.63 0.11 35.88
CA LEU A 249 9.75 -0.96 35.42
C LEU A 249 9.40 -1.96 36.53
N ASP A 250 10.39 -2.36 37.34
CA ASP A 250 10.16 -3.30 38.45
C ASP A 250 9.31 -2.67 39.56
N LEU A 251 9.51 -1.37 39.86
CA LEU A 251 8.67 -0.62 40.77
C LEU A 251 7.21 -0.56 40.28
N ALA A 252 7.04 -0.26 38.98
CA ALA A 252 5.74 -0.17 38.33
C ALA A 252 4.99 -1.53 38.34
N LEU A 253 5.71 -2.64 38.09
CA LEU A 253 5.16 -4.00 38.21
C LEU A 253 4.73 -4.33 39.64
N ASN A 254 5.52 -3.97 40.68
CA ASN A 254 5.18 -4.16 42.07
C ASN A 254 3.92 -3.39 42.46
N VAL A 255 3.81 -2.11 42.07
CA VAL A 255 2.60 -1.31 42.29
C VAL A 255 1.39 -1.94 41.60
N GLY A 256 1.55 -2.39 40.36
CA GLY A 256 0.51 -3.09 39.61
C GLY A 256 0.03 -4.38 40.34
N ARG A 257 0.99 -5.15 40.90
CA ARG A 257 0.69 -6.35 41.68
C ARG A 257 -0.11 -6.00 42.95
N GLU A 258 0.30 -4.97 43.69
CA GLU A 258 -0.43 -4.54 44.88
C GLU A 258 -1.88 -4.12 44.58
N ARG A 259 -2.09 -3.41 43.46
CA ARG A 259 -3.41 -3.00 42.98
C ARG A 259 -4.28 -4.21 42.60
N ILE A 260 -3.70 -5.22 41.96
CA ILE A 260 -4.40 -6.48 41.64
C ILE A 260 -4.82 -7.17 42.93
N ILE A 261 -3.91 -7.29 43.91
CA ILE A 261 -4.23 -7.92 45.21
C ILE A 261 -5.37 -7.16 45.92
N ALA A 262 -5.27 -5.83 46.00
CA ALA A 262 -6.29 -5.00 46.62
C ALA A 262 -7.66 -5.15 45.94
N ALA A 263 -7.72 -5.23 44.63
CA ALA A 263 -8.93 -5.44 43.85
C ALA A 263 -9.56 -6.83 44.13
N LEU A 264 -8.73 -7.86 44.27
CA LEU A 264 -9.21 -9.24 44.56
C LEU A 264 -9.69 -9.43 46.03
N GLN A 265 -9.18 -8.64 46.95
CA GLN A 265 -9.55 -8.68 48.37
C GLN A 265 -10.79 -7.84 48.70
N ASN A 266 -11.08 -6.82 47.90
CA ASN A 266 -12.33 -6.06 48.04
C ASN A 266 -13.49 -6.90 47.47
N LYS A 267 -14.42 -7.25 48.36
CA LYS A 267 -15.63 -8.01 48.03
C LYS A 267 -16.63 -7.18 47.25
#